data_2df779155ac63abc80c64139459a54e8
#
_entry.id   2df779155ac63abc80c64139459a54e8
#
_cell.length_a   1.000
_cell.length_b   1.000
_cell.length_c   1.000
_cell.angle_alpha   90.00
_cell.angle_beta   90.00
_cell.angle_gamma   90.00
#
_symmetry.space_group_name_H-M   'P 1'
#
loop_
_entity.id
_entity.type
_entity.pdbx_description
1 polymer ?
#
loop_
_entity_poly.entity_id
_entity_poly.type
_entity_poly.pdbx_seq_one_letter_code
_entity_poly.pdbx_strand_id
1 'polypeptide(L)'
;MKRSILVAASLLLLAATGARAQKVNKDALLQKIEKSDSDSSDAKKGAKASTWISRGKAYLEAATEPTKALYVGMEEMMVPLTLGMQPNSVEEVTIAGNPFKALNYNYVTIYLRNGKVVAWKEVQTVAPGLVEEAIASYRKASELDPKLESKVREGLTSISNYCSQLGSVSFDIAEYGRAADAFSLAFEAQSVPA
;
A
#
# COMPACT_ATOMS: atom_id res chain seq x y z
N MET A 1 -15.78 -46.94 51.92
CA MET A 1 -16.41 -46.53 50.65
C MET A 1 -15.74 -45.22 50.21
N LYS A 2 -14.77 -45.30 49.32
CA LYS A 2 -14.03 -44.13 48.80
C LYS A 2 -14.61 -43.76 47.43
N ARG A 3 -15.20 -42.57 47.32
CA ARG A 3 -15.69 -42.02 46.05
C ARG A 3 -14.56 -41.25 45.35
N SER A 4 -14.07 -41.80 44.27
CA SER A 4 -13.11 -41.15 43.36
C SER A 4 -13.86 -40.18 42.44
N ILE A 5 -13.54 -38.90 42.53
CA ILE A 5 -14.03 -37.87 41.62
C ILE A 5 -13.01 -37.77 40.49
N LEU A 6 -13.40 -38.21 39.28
CA LEU A 6 -12.68 -38.01 38.05
C LEU A 6 -12.98 -36.59 37.57
N VAL A 7 -11.97 -35.71 37.61
CA VAL A 7 -12.01 -34.40 36.96
C VAL A 7 -11.52 -34.60 35.53
N ALA A 8 -12.45 -34.56 34.59
CA ALA A 8 -12.12 -34.52 33.16
C ALA A 8 -11.67 -33.10 32.76
N ALA A 9 -10.37 -32.92 32.58
CA ALA A 9 -9.80 -31.71 32.04
C ALA A 9 -10.01 -31.71 30.52
N SER A 10 -11.02 -30.97 30.04
CA SER A 10 -11.24 -30.72 28.64
C SER A 10 -10.20 -29.70 28.17
N LEU A 11 -9.13 -30.18 27.48
CA LEU A 11 -8.22 -29.32 26.72
C LEU A 11 -8.98 -28.81 25.48
N LEU A 12 -9.44 -27.57 25.56
CA LEU A 12 -9.81 -26.80 24.37
C LEU A 12 -8.53 -26.47 23.60
N LEU A 13 -8.19 -27.26 22.57
CA LEU A 13 -7.28 -26.82 21.52
C LEU A 13 -7.98 -25.68 20.75
N LEU A 14 -7.68 -24.44 21.11
CA LEU A 14 -7.89 -23.31 20.21
C LEU A 14 -6.93 -23.54 19.02
N ALA A 15 -7.45 -24.10 17.94
CA ALA A 15 -6.81 -24.00 16.65
C ALA A 15 -6.76 -22.50 16.29
N ALA A 16 -5.62 -21.86 16.57
CA ALA A 16 -5.28 -20.57 16.02
C ALA A 16 -5.16 -20.79 14.50
N THR A 17 -6.28 -20.70 13.79
CA THR A 17 -6.26 -20.44 12.36
C THR A 17 -5.59 -19.08 12.23
N GLY A 18 -4.28 -19.09 11.93
CA GLY A 18 -3.52 -17.89 11.68
C GLY A 18 -4.19 -17.12 10.56
N ALA A 19 -5.04 -16.18 10.90
CA ALA A 19 -5.36 -15.09 10.01
C ALA A 19 -4.00 -14.52 9.60
N ARG A 20 -3.61 -14.74 8.35
CA ARG A 20 -2.39 -14.16 7.80
C ARG A 20 -2.63 -12.67 7.75
N ALA A 21 -2.20 -12.01 8.80
CA ALA A 21 -2.12 -10.57 8.87
C ALA A 21 -1.41 -10.08 7.62
N GLN A 22 -1.96 -9.09 6.95
CA GLN A 22 -1.29 -8.38 5.88
C GLN A 22 -0.20 -7.49 6.49
N LYS A 23 0.81 -8.14 7.05
CA LYS A 23 2.01 -7.48 7.54
C LYS A 23 2.82 -7.07 6.31
N VAL A 24 3.04 -5.77 6.13
CA VAL A 24 3.98 -5.28 5.11
C VAL A 24 5.31 -6.02 5.27
N ASN A 25 5.59 -6.91 4.31
CA ASN A 25 6.85 -7.65 4.29
C ASN A 25 7.91 -6.82 3.58
N LYS A 26 8.46 -5.84 4.31
CA LYS A 26 9.44 -4.89 3.78
C LYS A 26 10.62 -5.58 3.11
N ASP A 27 11.16 -6.64 3.72
CA ASP A 27 12.35 -7.33 3.20
C ASP A 27 12.04 -8.01 1.87
N ALA A 28 10.89 -8.67 1.74
CA ALA A 28 10.49 -9.28 0.47
C ALA A 28 10.24 -8.23 -0.64
N LEU A 29 9.70 -7.08 -0.30
CA LEU A 29 9.50 -5.98 -1.25
C LEU A 29 10.84 -5.38 -1.69
N LEU A 30 11.77 -5.15 -0.77
CA LEU A 30 13.12 -4.68 -1.08
C LEU A 30 13.88 -5.68 -1.96
N GLN A 31 13.81 -6.98 -1.69
CA GLN A 31 14.42 -8.01 -2.54
C GLN A 31 13.85 -8.01 -3.96
N LYS A 32 12.53 -7.77 -4.13
CA LYS A 32 11.92 -7.62 -5.47
C LYS A 32 12.47 -6.40 -6.20
N ILE A 33 12.59 -5.27 -5.50
CA ILE A 33 13.18 -4.04 -6.04
C ILE A 33 14.62 -4.30 -6.47
N GLU A 34 15.47 -4.79 -5.57
CA GLU A 34 16.88 -5.08 -5.85
C GLU A 34 17.05 -6.03 -7.05
N LYS A 35 16.23 -7.08 -7.12
CA LYS A 35 16.22 -7.98 -8.26
C LYS A 35 15.84 -7.26 -9.54
N SER A 36 14.83 -6.41 -9.52
CA SER A 36 14.37 -5.67 -10.69
C SER A 36 15.40 -4.65 -11.17
N ASP A 37 16.14 -4.01 -10.23
CA ASP A 37 17.23 -3.09 -10.53
C ASP A 37 18.42 -3.81 -11.16
N SER A 38 18.79 -4.97 -10.62
CA SER A 38 19.81 -5.83 -11.20
C SER A 38 19.44 -6.27 -12.63
N ASP A 39 18.18 -6.68 -12.84
CA ASP A 39 17.69 -7.10 -14.16
C ASP A 39 17.68 -5.93 -15.17
N SER A 40 17.34 -4.71 -14.73
CA SER A 40 17.33 -3.52 -15.60
C SER A 40 18.74 -2.99 -15.93
N SER A 41 19.71 -3.26 -15.05
CA SER A 41 21.12 -2.90 -15.25
C SER A 41 21.89 -3.92 -16.10
N ASP A 42 21.38 -5.12 -16.30
CA ASP A 42 21.97 -6.14 -17.16
C ASP A 42 21.87 -5.75 -18.64
N ALA A 43 22.96 -5.84 -19.39
CA ALA A 43 23.01 -5.39 -20.79
C ALA A 43 21.98 -6.08 -21.72
N LYS A 44 21.65 -7.36 -21.46
CA LYS A 44 20.70 -8.10 -22.29
C LYS A 44 19.25 -7.94 -21.80
N LYS A 45 19.06 -7.94 -20.48
CA LYS A 45 17.74 -7.81 -19.89
C LYS A 45 17.26 -6.36 -19.94
N GLY A 46 18.11 -5.39 -19.62
CA GLY A 46 17.79 -3.95 -19.66
C GLY A 46 17.48 -3.41 -21.05
N ALA A 47 17.88 -4.12 -22.10
CA ALA A 47 17.47 -3.81 -23.46
C ALA A 47 16.02 -4.23 -23.80
N LYS A 48 15.32 -4.93 -22.90
CA LYS A 48 13.95 -5.43 -23.13
C LYS A 48 12.92 -4.58 -22.37
N ALA A 49 11.94 -4.05 -23.06
CA ALA A 49 10.83 -3.30 -22.45
C ALA A 49 10.09 -4.07 -21.35
N SER A 50 9.97 -5.40 -21.49
CA SER A 50 9.34 -6.25 -20.47
C SER A 50 10.07 -6.24 -19.12
N THR A 51 11.38 -6.02 -19.11
CA THR A 51 12.18 -5.88 -17.88
C THR A 51 11.77 -4.61 -17.13
N TRP A 52 11.63 -3.51 -17.84
CA TRP A 52 11.22 -2.23 -17.28
C TRP A 52 9.75 -2.23 -16.82
N ILE A 53 8.86 -2.92 -17.53
CA ILE A 53 7.48 -3.14 -17.03
C ILE A 53 7.51 -3.93 -15.71
N SER A 54 8.35 -4.96 -15.61
CA SER A 54 8.49 -5.75 -14.38
C SER A 54 9.05 -4.90 -13.23
N ARG A 55 10.01 -4.01 -13.53
CA ARG A 55 10.56 -3.04 -12.57
C ARG A 55 9.47 -2.08 -12.09
N GLY A 56 8.74 -1.45 -13.00
CA GLY A 56 7.62 -0.56 -12.65
C GLY A 56 6.59 -1.24 -11.74
N LYS A 57 6.25 -2.50 -12.02
CA LYS A 57 5.35 -3.30 -11.16
C LYS A 57 5.92 -3.53 -9.77
N ALA A 58 7.21 -3.86 -9.64
CA ALA A 58 7.85 -4.10 -8.34
C ALA A 58 7.85 -2.84 -7.46
N TYR A 59 8.15 -1.69 -8.06
CA TYR A 59 8.12 -0.41 -7.36
C TYR A 59 6.70 0.02 -6.97
N LEU A 60 5.73 -0.13 -7.86
CA LEU A 60 4.34 0.17 -7.55
C LEU A 60 3.76 -0.76 -6.46
N GLU A 61 4.10 -2.07 -6.50
CA GLU A 61 3.72 -3.01 -5.44
C GLU A 61 4.24 -2.54 -4.07
N ALA A 62 5.50 -2.12 -4.01
CA ALA A 62 6.10 -1.63 -2.78
C ALA A 62 5.47 -0.31 -2.29
N ALA A 63 5.10 0.58 -3.21
CA ALA A 63 4.41 1.84 -2.89
C ALA A 63 3.01 1.59 -2.32
N THR A 64 2.26 0.67 -2.92
CA THR A 64 0.85 0.47 -2.57
C THR A 64 0.64 -0.48 -1.39
N GLU A 65 1.59 -1.35 -1.07
CA GLU A 65 1.44 -2.42 -0.08
C GLU A 65 0.88 -1.95 1.27
N PRO A 66 1.31 -0.80 1.84
CA PRO A 66 0.80 -0.36 3.14
C PRO A 66 -0.70 -0.04 3.16
N THR A 67 -1.25 0.38 2.02
CA THR A 67 -2.59 0.97 1.95
C THR A 67 -3.53 0.28 0.96
N LYS A 68 -3.05 -0.68 0.16
CA LYS A 68 -3.80 -1.32 -0.95
C LYS A 68 -5.15 -1.94 -0.56
N ALA A 69 -5.31 -2.29 0.72
CA ALA A 69 -6.54 -2.90 1.22
C ALA A 69 -7.51 -1.88 1.83
N LEU A 70 -7.10 -0.60 1.95
CA LEU A 70 -7.91 0.46 2.54
C LEU A 70 -8.81 1.10 1.48
N TYR A 71 -10.01 1.49 1.90
CA TYR A 71 -10.92 2.30 1.10
C TYR A 71 -11.77 3.22 1.98
N VAL A 72 -12.14 4.36 1.45
CA VAL A 72 -13.02 5.33 2.13
C VAL A 72 -14.41 4.70 2.29
N GLY A 73 -14.97 4.82 3.49
CA GLY A 73 -16.25 4.19 3.86
C GLY A 73 -16.11 2.82 4.52
N MET A 74 -14.90 2.25 4.64
CA MET A 74 -14.67 1.01 5.39
C MET A 74 -15.11 1.19 6.84
N GLU A 75 -15.89 0.24 7.36
CA GLU A 75 -16.32 0.25 8.77
C GLU A 75 -15.12 0.03 9.71
N GLU A 76 -15.08 0.74 10.82
CA GLU A 76 -13.97 0.67 11.81
C GLU A 76 -13.62 -0.76 12.20
N MET A 77 -14.62 -1.59 12.47
CA MET A 77 -14.40 -2.98 12.87
C MET A 77 -13.72 -3.84 11.79
N MET A 78 -13.80 -3.43 10.52
CA MET A 78 -13.16 -4.13 9.41
C MET A 78 -11.67 -3.78 9.26
N VAL A 79 -11.23 -2.64 9.79
CA VAL A 79 -9.85 -2.17 9.63
C VAL A 79 -8.85 -3.18 10.22
N PRO A 80 -8.93 -3.59 11.50
CA PRO A 80 -7.98 -4.56 12.05
C PRO A 80 -8.09 -5.94 11.40
N LEU A 81 -9.27 -6.34 10.93
CA LEU A 81 -9.45 -7.59 10.19
C LEU A 81 -8.76 -7.54 8.83
N THR A 82 -8.89 -6.41 8.12
CA THR A 82 -8.30 -6.20 6.81
C THR A 82 -6.77 -6.09 6.87
N LEU A 83 -6.24 -5.35 7.85
CA LEU A 83 -4.80 -5.22 8.07
C LEU A 83 -4.20 -6.43 8.80
N GLY A 84 -5.06 -7.28 9.40
CA GLY A 84 -4.67 -8.47 10.14
C GLY A 84 -3.90 -8.18 11.43
N MET A 85 -4.06 -6.98 11.98
CA MET A 85 -3.42 -6.54 13.23
C MET A 85 -4.25 -5.44 13.89
N GLN A 86 -4.11 -5.33 15.22
CA GLN A 86 -4.69 -4.22 15.98
C GLN A 86 -3.84 -2.95 15.79
N PRO A 87 -4.44 -1.75 15.92
CA PRO A 87 -3.67 -0.51 15.95
C PRO A 87 -2.73 -0.48 17.17
N ASN A 88 -1.58 0.15 17.02
CA ASN A 88 -0.61 0.38 18.09
C ASN A 88 -1.18 1.35 19.15
N SER A 89 -1.91 2.37 18.70
CA SER A 89 -2.65 3.30 19.57
C SER A 89 -3.89 3.81 18.84
N VAL A 90 -4.82 4.32 19.64
CA VAL A 90 -6.06 4.98 19.19
C VAL A 90 -6.15 6.32 19.87
N GLU A 91 -6.37 7.37 19.11
CA GLU A 91 -6.37 8.75 19.59
C GLU A 91 -7.55 9.54 19.01
N GLU A 92 -8.08 10.48 19.79
CA GLU A 92 -9.00 11.50 19.27
C GLU A 92 -8.16 12.71 18.85
N VAL A 93 -8.30 13.13 17.60
CA VAL A 93 -7.53 14.25 17.04
C VAL A 93 -8.47 15.26 16.37
N THR A 94 -8.06 16.52 16.34
CA THR A 94 -8.79 17.57 15.62
C THR A 94 -7.91 18.10 14.49
N ILE A 95 -8.38 18.02 13.26
CA ILE A 95 -7.67 18.47 12.07
C ILE A 95 -8.55 19.51 11.36
N ALA A 96 -8.04 20.72 11.18
CA ALA A 96 -8.76 21.82 10.56
C ALA A 96 -10.17 22.05 11.18
N GLY A 97 -10.27 21.93 12.53
CA GLY A 97 -11.52 22.08 13.26
C GLY A 97 -12.47 20.88 13.24
N ASN A 98 -12.12 19.81 12.56
CA ASN A 98 -12.93 18.59 12.47
C ASN A 98 -12.37 17.49 13.40
N PRO A 99 -13.22 16.83 14.22
CA PRO A 99 -12.81 15.73 15.04
C PRO A 99 -12.68 14.44 14.23
N PHE A 100 -11.64 13.65 14.54
CA PHE A 100 -11.40 12.32 13.99
C PHE A 100 -10.92 11.38 15.10
N LYS A 101 -11.24 10.11 14.95
CA LYS A 101 -10.58 9.03 15.66
C LYS A 101 -9.45 8.50 14.79
N ALA A 102 -8.23 8.54 15.28
CA ALA A 102 -7.04 8.09 14.58
C ALA A 102 -6.63 6.70 15.06
N LEU A 103 -6.49 5.75 14.16
CA LEU A 103 -5.93 4.43 14.41
C LEU A 103 -4.50 4.41 13.89
N ASN A 104 -3.53 4.31 14.80
CA ASN A 104 -2.11 4.36 14.45
C ASN A 104 -1.55 2.95 14.27
N TYR A 105 -0.99 2.70 13.08
CA TYR A 105 -0.26 1.49 12.71
C TYR A 105 1.18 1.83 12.31
N ASN A 106 2.04 0.83 12.11
CA ASN A 106 3.45 1.07 11.79
C ASN A 106 3.67 1.84 10.49
N TYR A 107 2.83 1.59 9.48
CA TYR A 107 2.99 2.19 8.14
C TYR A 107 1.95 3.26 7.84
N VAL A 108 0.84 3.28 8.57
CA VAL A 108 -0.30 4.14 8.26
C VAL A 108 -1.03 4.57 9.51
N THR A 109 -1.46 5.83 9.55
CA THR A 109 -2.48 6.33 10.45
C THR A 109 -3.79 6.42 9.68
N ILE A 110 -4.86 5.83 10.20
CA ILE A 110 -6.18 5.79 9.57
C ILE A 110 -7.12 6.69 10.37
N TYR A 111 -7.79 7.60 9.67
CA TYR A 111 -8.70 8.57 10.26
C TYR A 111 -10.15 8.16 10.03
N LEU A 112 -10.88 8.08 11.13
CA LEU A 112 -12.29 7.69 11.15
C LEU A 112 -13.17 8.87 11.51
N ARG A 113 -14.36 8.90 10.91
CA ARG A 113 -15.47 9.77 11.32
C ARG A 113 -16.76 8.96 11.28
N ASN A 114 -17.55 9.04 12.35
CA ASN A 114 -18.80 8.26 12.48
C ASN A 114 -18.61 6.74 12.26
N GLY A 115 -17.50 6.17 12.79
CA GLY A 115 -17.20 4.75 12.69
C GLY A 115 -16.75 4.26 11.30
N LYS A 116 -16.43 5.17 10.37
CA LYS A 116 -15.98 4.85 9.01
C LYS A 116 -14.66 5.50 8.67
N VAL A 117 -13.84 4.81 7.91
CA VAL A 117 -12.61 5.36 7.33
C VAL A 117 -12.98 6.50 6.38
N VAL A 118 -12.41 7.66 6.60
CA VAL A 118 -12.55 8.83 5.72
C VAL A 118 -11.24 9.21 5.05
N ALA A 119 -10.10 8.93 5.69
CA ALA A 119 -8.80 9.21 5.14
C ALA A 119 -7.72 8.33 5.80
N TRP A 120 -6.52 8.34 5.26
CA TRP A 120 -5.32 7.78 5.89
C TRP A 120 -4.08 8.58 5.49
N LYS A 121 -3.05 8.43 6.31
CA LYS A 121 -1.74 9.01 6.08
C LYS A 121 -0.69 7.92 6.20
N GLU A 122 0.11 7.72 5.17
CA GLU A 122 1.30 6.90 5.27
C GLU A 122 2.33 7.60 6.15
N VAL A 123 2.77 6.92 7.20
CA VAL A 123 3.75 7.42 8.17
C VAL A 123 5.12 6.80 7.99
N GLN A 124 5.18 5.71 7.23
CA GLN A 124 6.42 5.04 6.85
C GLN A 124 6.28 4.46 5.44
N THR A 125 7.34 4.57 4.63
CA THR A 125 7.43 3.97 3.31
C THR A 125 8.36 2.75 3.32
N VAL A 126 8.21 1.86 2.34
CA VAL A 126 9.13 0.72 2.13
C VAL A 126 10.51 1.23 1.70
N ALA A 127 10.53 2.17 0.77
CA ALA A 127 11.72 2.89 0.29
C ALA A 127 11.29 4.28 -0.22
N PRO A 128 12.22 5.23 -0.37
CA PRO A 128 11.92 6.53 -1.00
C PRO A 128 11.74 6.41 -2.50
N GLY A 129 11.01 7.35 -3.13
CA GLY A 129 10.94 7.52 -4.57
C GLY A 129 10.25 6.39 -5.35
N LEU A 130 9.41 5.57 -4.68
CA LEU A 130 8.82 4.36 -5.28
C LEU A 130 7.93 4.65 -6.48
N VAL A 131 7.14 5.70 -6.40
CA VAL A 131 6.19 6.07 -7.48
C VAL A 131 6.93 6.66 -8.67
N GLU A 132 7.87 7.55 -8.41
CA GLU A 132 8.72 8.18 -9.42
C GLU A 132 9.51 7.13 -10.20
N GLU A 133 10.09 6.16 -9.52
CA GLU A 133 10.83 5.06 -10.13
C GLU A 133 9.91 4.11 -10.94
N ALA A 134 8.67 3.91 -10.48
CA ALA A 134 7.66 3.17 -11.25
C ALA A 134 7.32 3.90 -12.56
N ILE A 135 7.06 5.21 -12.51
CA ILE A 135 6.77 6.04 -13.69
C ILE A 135 7.96 6.01 -14.66
N ALA A 136 9.18 6.24 -14.16
CA ALA A 136 10.41 6.21 -14.98
C ALA A 136 10.60 4.85 -15.68
N SER A 137 10.27 3.76 -14.98
CA SER A 137 10.35 2.41 -15.54
C SER A 137 9.36 2.20 -16.69
N TYR A 138 8.10 2.62 -16.54
CA TYR A 138 7.11 2.52 -17.61
C TYR A 138 7.43 3.45 -18.79
N ARG A 139 7.96 4.66 -18.54
CA ARG A 139 8.46 5.55 -19.59
C ARG A 139 9.57 4.86 -20.41
N LYS A 140 10.53 4.23 -19.71
CA LYS A 140 11.61 3.49 -20.38
C LYS A 140 11.09 2.29 -21.18
N ALA A 141 10.09 1.59 -20.68
CA ALA A 141 9.46 0.49 -21.41
C ALA A 141 8.80 0.97 -22.73
N SER A 142 8.10 2.09 -22.68
CA SER A 142 7.46 2.72 -23.87
C SER A 142 8.50 3.09 -24.94
N GLU A 143 9.63 3.68 -24.51
CA GLU A 143 10.72 4.04 -25.43
C GLU A 143 11.34 2.82 -26.13
N LEU A 144 11.42 1.68 -25.44
CA LEU A 144 12.08 0.48 -25.96
C LEU A 144 11.21 -0.36 -26.89
N ASP A 145 9.91 -0.42 -26.65
CA ASP A 145 9.00 -1.20 -27.47
C ASP A 145 7.56 -0.65 -27.42
N PRO A 146 7.19 0.19 -28.39
CA PRO A 146 5.82 0.73 -28.48
C PRO A 146 4.73 -0.34 -28.63
N LYS A 147 5.07 -1.57 -29.01
CA LYS A 147 4.07 -2.66 -29.12
C LYS A 147 3.54 -3.10 -27.75
N LEU A 148 4.22 -2.72 -26.68
CA LEU A 148 3.78 -2.99 -25.29
C LEU A 148 2.95 -1.83 -24.70
N GLU A 149 2.49 -0.88 -25.53
CA GLU A 149 1.67 0.27 -25.13
C GLU A 149 0.55 -0.10 -24.14
N SER A 150 -0.22 -1.14 -24.43
CA SER A 150 -1.33 -1.55 -23.55
C SER A 150 -0.88 -1.88 -22.12
N LYS A 151 0.26 -2.58 -21.96
CA LYS A 151 0.80 -2.94 -20.64
C LYS A 151 1.41 -1.74 -19.93
N VAL A 152 2.03 -0.84 -20.66
CA VAL A 152 2.55 0.42 -20.14
C VAL A 152 1.40 1.27 -19.62
N ARG A 153 0.36 1.46 -20.43
CA ARG A 153 -0.84 2.23 -20.09
C ARG A 153 -1.56 1.66 -18.87
N GLU A 154 -1.71 0.34 -18.78
CA GLU A 154 -2.28 -0.32 -17.58
C GLU A 154 -1.51 0.03 -16.30
N GLY A 155 -0.18 -0.04 -16.36
CA GLY A 155 0.67 0.30 -15.23
C GLY A 155 0.59 1.76 -14.83
N LEU A 156 0.66 2.67 -15.82
CA LEU A 156 0.56 4.12 -15.61
C LEU A 156 -0.83 4.52 -15.07
N THR A 157 -1.90 3.88 -15.56
CA THR A 157 -3.25 4.08 -15.04
C THR A 157 -3.34 3.65 -13.57
N SER A 158 -2.74 2.52 -13.22
CA SER A 158 -2.70 2.04 -11.83
C SER A 158 -1.96 3.02 -10.92
N ILE A 159 -0.82 3.57 -11.37
CA ILE A 159 -0.08 4.63 -10.65
C ILE A 159 -0.95 5.88 -10.49
N SER A 160 -1.55 6.36 -11.56
CA SER A 160 -2.40 7.56 -11.52
C SER A 160 -3.58 7.41 -10.56
N ASN A 161 -4.25 6.26 -10.57
CA ASN A 161 -5.35 5.97 -9.65
C ASN A 161 -4.89 5.96 -8.20
N TYR A 162 -3.76 5.31 -7.90
CA TYR A 162 -3.18 5.29 -6.56
C TYR A 162 -2.82 6.69 -6.08
N CYS A 163 -2.13 7.48 -6.89
CA CYS A 163 -1.74 8.85 -6.54
C CYS A 163 -2.96 9.77 -6.40
N SER A 164 -3.98 9.62 -7.24
CA SER A 164 -5.23 10.38 -7.12
C SER A 164 -5.95 10.07 -5.81
N GLN A 165 -5.97 8.80 -5.40
CA GLN A 165 -6.52 8.40 -4.11
C GLN A 165 -5.72 9.00 -2.94
N LEU A 166 -4.38 8.92 -2.99
CA LEU A 166 -3.51 9.55 -1.97
C LEU A 166 -3.73 11.06 -1.90
N GLY A 167 -3.86 11.73 -3.04
CA GLY A 167 -4.15 13.15 -3.11
C GLY A 167 -5.47 13.49 -2.42
N SER A 168 -6.53 12.74 -2.72
CA SER A 168 -7.85 12.93 -2.13
C SER A 168 -7.84 12.73 -0.61
N VAL A 169 -7.33 11.60 -0.11
CA VAL A 169 -7.31 11.34 1.34
C VAL A 169 -6.37 12.28 2.10
N SER A 170 -5.29 12.76 1.47
CA SER A 170 -4.42 13.79 2.05
C SER A 170 -5.13 15.14 2.16
N PHE A 171 -5.90 15.51 1.14
CA PHE A 171 -6.70 16.73 1.16
C PHE A 171 -7.75 16.70 2.28
N ASP A 172 -8.43 15.58 2.49
CA ASP A 172 -9.46 15.41 3.51
C ASP A 172 -8.96 15.59 4.95
N ILE A 173 -7.66 15.42 5.18
CA ILE A 173 -6.98 15.66 6.46
C ILE A 173 -6.08 16.90 6.45
N ALA A 174 -6.34 17.84 5.53
CA ALA A 174 -5.62 19.11 5.40
C ALA A 174 -4.10 18.99 5.17
N GLU A 175 -3.61 17.87 4.70
CA GLU A 175 -2.22 17.66 4.27
C GLU A 175 -2.04 18.15 2.81
N TYR A 176 -2.31 19.43 2.58
CA TYR A 176 -2.41 20.02 1.22
C TYR A 176 -1.14 19.90 0.39
N GLY A 177 0.05 19.96 1.01
CA GLY A 177 1.33 19.74 0.33
C GLY A 177 1.41 18.32 -0.24
N ARG A 178 1.10 17.30 0.59
CA ARG A 178 1.06 15.91 0.15
C ARG A 178 0.00 15.64 -0.92
N ALA A 179 -1.15 16.30 -0.79
CA ALA A 179 -2.20 16.21 -1.81
C ALA A 179 -1.71 16.75 -3.16
N ALA A 180 -1.05 17.91 -3.16
CA ALA A 180 -0.50 18.52 -4.37
C ALA A 180 0.59 17.62 -5.01
N ASP A 181 1.52 17.08 -4.22
CA ASP A 181 2.56 16.18 -4.69
C ASP A 181 1.95 14.91 -5.31
N ALA A 182 0.98 14.30 -4.63
CA ALA A 182 0.30 13.11 -5.12
C ALA A 182 -0.46 13.36 -6.42
N PHE A 183 -1.20 14.47 -6.54
CA PHE A 183 -1.88 14.82 -7.78
C PHE A 183 -0.89 15.15 -8.92
N SER A 184 0.26 15.74 -8.61
CA SER A 184 1.33 15.97 -9.59
C SER A 184 1.86 14.65 -10.15
N LEU A 185 2.10 13.65 -9.31
CA LEU A 185 2.51 12.31 -9.75
C LEU A 185 1.41 11.59 -10.54
N ALA A 186 0.14 11.78 -10.17
CA ALA A 186 -0.98 11.24 -10.94
C ALA A 186 -1.03 11.84 -12.35
N PHE A 187 -0.81 13.15 -12.49
CA PHE A 187 -0.74 13.83 -13.76
C PHE A 187 0.50 13.40 -14.58
N GLU A 188 1.67 13.30 -13.94
CA GLU A 188 2.89 12.84 -14.57
C GLU A 188 2.71 11.44 -15.18
N ALA A 189 2.10 10.50 -14.43
CA ALA A 189 1.83 9.15 -14.92
C ALA A 189 0.94 9.16 -16.18
N GLN A 190 -0.07 10.04 -16.25
CA GLN A 190 -0.94 10.18 -17.42
C GLN A 190 -0.26 10.86 -18.62
N SER A 191 0.78 11.66 -18.37
CA SER A 191 1.50 12.41 -19.40
C SER A 191 2.59 11.60 -20.08
N VAL A 192 2.90 10.38 -19.61
CA VAL A 192 3.87 9.49 -20.26
C VAL A 192 3.27 9.00 -21.58
N PRO A 193 3.94 9.24 -22.74
CA PRO A 193 3.54 8.63 -23.99
C PRO A 193 3.59 7.11 -23.88
N ALA A 194 2.51 6.45 -24.22
CA ALA A 194 2.39 5.00 -24.15
C ALA A 194 2.15 4.44 -25.55
#